data_2638c9cec60b27b3ffb766c7a06c5143
#
_entry.id   2638c9cec60b27b3ffb766c7a06c5143
#
_cell.length_a   1.000
_cell.length_b   1.000
_cell.length_c   1.000
_cell.angle_alpha   90.00
_cell.angle_beta   90.00
_cell.angle_gamma   90.00
#
_symmetry.space_group_name_H-M   'P 1'
#
loop_
_entity.id
_entity.type
_entity.pdbx_description
1 polymer ?
#
loop_
_entity_poly.entity_id
_entity_poly.type
_entity_poly.pdbx_seq_one_letter_code
_entity_poly.pdbx_strand_id
1 'polypeptide(L)'
;MKNNPYFKESEFKCKCGKCELPQNVPSDELIDILCEIREHYNAPIIINSGYRCKEHNAEVGGAPKSQHAIGSAADFVVKGVKTKDVHQYILQRYDDKPFGIAIKHNFNDPYAGFVHLDTRGKKARWTYA
;
A
#
# COMPACT_ATOMS: atom_id res chain seq x y z
N MET A 1 14.74 0.70 0.63
CA MET A 1 13.93 -0.46 1.07
C MET A 1 14.82 -1.47 1.74
N LYS A 2 14.42 -1.99 2.89
CA LYS A 2 15.17 -3.04 3.57
C LYS A 2 15.12 -4.36 2.80
N ASN A 3 16.13 -5.19 3.00
CA ASN A 3 16.14 -6.54 2.43
C ASN A 3 15.01 -7.37 3.02
N ASN A 4 14.32 -8.11 2.18
CA ASN A 4 13.21 -8.96 2.58
C ASN A 4 13.02 -10.09 1.56
N PRO A 5 12.36 -11.21 1.93
CA PRO A 5 12.24 -12.36 1.04
C PRO A 5 11.12 -12.26 0.00
N TYR A 6 10.25 -11.23 0.05
CA TYR A 6 9.03 -11.22 -0.75
C TYR A 6 8.92 -10.10 -1.77
N PHE A 7 9.55 -8.94 -1.52
CA PHE A 7 9.35 -7.76 -2.35
C PHE A 7 10.64 -7.26 -2.96
N LYS A 8 10.53 -6.75 -4.20
CA LYS A 8 11.62 -6.10 -4.93
C LYS A 8 11.33 -4.61 -5.02
N GLU A 9 12.37 -3.79 -5.06
CA GLU A 9 12.25 -2.34 -5.22
C GLU A 9 11.41 -1.97 -6.44
N SER A 10 11.55 -2.72 -7.54
CA SER A 10 10.83 -2.46 -8.78
C SER A 10 9.32 -2.46 -8.62
N GLU A 11 8.78 -3.16 -7.61
CA GLU A 11 7.33 -3.20 -7.36
C GLU A 11 6.79 -1.88 -6.80
N PHE A 12 7.68 -1.06 -6.22
CA PHE A 12 7.31 0.19 -5.57
C PHE A 12 7.69 1.44 -6.36
N LYS A 13 8.26 1.29 -7.53
CA LYS A 13 8.67 2.42 -8.37
C LYS A 13 7.47 3.25 -8.80
N CYS A 14 7.72 4.57 -8.93
CA CYS A 14 6.73 5.48 -9.45
C CYS A 14 6.31 5.10 -10.87
N LYS A 15 5.01 5.14 -11.13
CA LYS A 15 4.44 4.80 -12.44
C LYS A 15 4.74 5.86 -13.52
N CYS A 16 5.35 6.99 -13.16
CA CYS A 16 5.75 8.00 -14.14
C CYS A 16 6.80 7.50 -15.13
N GLY A 17 7.58 6.49 -14.74
CA GLY A 17 8.63 5.93 -15.58
C GLY A 17 9.85 6.82 -15.77
N LYS A 18 9.91 7.96 -15.09
CA LYS A 18 10.95 9.00 -15.29
C LYS A 18 11.83 9.24 -14.07
N CYS A 19 11.33 8.92 -12.87
CA CYS A 19 12.06 9.17 -11.64
C CYS A 19 12.60 7.87 -11.05
N GLU A 20 13.64 7.99 -10.24
CA GLU A 20 14.19 6.89 -9.50
C GLU A 20 13.50 6.76 -8.14
N LEU A 21 13.54 5.57 -7.57
CA LEU A 21 13.06 5.33 -6.21
C LEU A 21 14.03 6.00 -5.24
N PRO A 22 13.54 6.92 -4.37
CA PRO A 22 14.41 7.54 -3.39
C PRO A 22 15.04 6.52 -2.45
N GLN A 23 16.18 6.88 -1.86
CA GLN A 23 16.82 6.05 -0.85
C GLN A 23 15.89 5.86 0.36
N ASN A 24 15.88 4.68 0.95
CA ASN A 24 15.04 4.29 2.09
C ASN A 24 13.52 4.30 1.78
N VAL A 25 13.16 4.19 0.52
CA VAL A 25 11.77 4.10 0.07
C VAL A 25 11.57 2.77 -0.66
N PRO A 26 10.51 2.01 -0.37
CA PRO A 26 9.55 2.21 0.72
C PRO A 26 10.19 2.03 2.10
N SER A 27 9.55 2.61 3.12
CA SER A 27 10.07 2.58 4.49
C SER A 27 10.18 1.15 5.03
N ASP A 28 11.11 0.95 5.97
CA ASP A 28 11.31 -0.36 6.58
C ASP A 28 10.06 -0.83 7.33
N GLU A 29 9.37 0.07 8.02
CA GLU A 29 8.13 -0.26 8.74
C GLU A 29 7.06 -0.77 7.78
N LEU A 30 6.87 -0.11 6.64
CA LEU A 30 5.89 -0.53 5.64
C LEU A 30 6.22 -1.93 5.11
N ILE A 31 7.49 -2.20 4.81
CA ILE A 31 7.94 -3.51 4.33
C ILE A 31 7.70 -4.59 5.38
N ASP A 32 7.99 -4.31 6.65
CA ASP A 32 7.76 -5.27 7.73
C ASP A 32 6.28 -5.67 7.81
N ILE A 33 5.38 -4.69 7.72
CA ILE A 33 3.94 -4.94 7.78
C ILE A 33 3.48 -5.74 6.56
N LEU A 34 3.93 -5.38 5.37
CA LEU A 34 3.57 -6.10 4.15
C LEU A 34 4.08 -7.54 4.18
N CYS A 35 5.26 -7.78 4.75
CA CYS A 35 5.78 -9.14 4.94
C CYS A 35 4.91 -9.94 5.91
N GLU A 36 4.44 -9.34 7.01
CA GLU A 36 3.52 -10.01 7.94
C GLU A 36 2.22 -10.42 7.22
N ILE A 37 1.65 -9.53 6.42
CA ILE A 37 0.42 -9.82 5.66
C ILE A 37 0.68 -10.93 4.64
N ARG A 38 1.80 -10.87 3.94
CA ARG A 38 2.23 -11.88 2.96
C ARG A 38 2.32 -13.26 3.61
N GLU A 39 2.90 -13.34 4.78
CA GLU A 39 3.06 -14.58 5.52
C GLU A 39 1.74 -15.10 6.07
N HIS A 40 0.90 -14.20 6.56
CA HIS A 40 -0.42 -14.59 7.07
C HIS A 40 -1.26 -15.30 6.01
N TYR A 41 -1.31 -14.77 4.80
CA TYR A 41 -2.11 -15.35 3.72
C TYR A 41 -1.38 -16.45 2.95
N ASN A 42 -0.06 -16.52 3.08
CA ASN A 42 0.77 -17.41 2.27
C ASN A 42 0.43 -17.31 0.78
N ALA A 43 0.26 -16.08 0.31
CA ALA A 43 -0.15 -15.75 -1.06
C ALA A 43 0.53 -14.45 -1.52
N PRO A 44 0.84 -14.33 -2.82
CA PRO A 44 1.49 -13.12 -3.32
C PRO A 44 0.66 -11.87 -3.08
N ILE A 45 1.34 -10.79 -2.71
CA ILE A 45 0.77 -9.44 -2.66
C ILE A 45 1.16 -8.72 -3.94
N ILE A 46 0.17 -8.15 -4.63
CA ILE A 46 0.39 -7.39 -5.86
C ILE A 46 0.30 -5.91 -5.50
N ILE A 47 1.40 -5.19 -5.67
CA ILE A 47 1.46 -3.75 -5.39
C ILE A 47 0.93 -3.00 -6.60
N ASN A 48 -0.21 -2.33 -6.42
CA ASN A 48 -0.82 -1.51 -7.47
C ASN A 48 -0.19 -0.12 -7.53
N SER A 49 0.18 0.44 -6.37
CA SER A 49 0.84 1.73 -6.29
C SER A 49 1.70 1.78 -5.03
N GLY A 50 2.97 2.09 -5.22
CA GLY A 50 3.92 2.31 -4.12
C GLY A 50 4.29 3.78 -4.04
N TYR A 51 5.56 4.10 -4.31
CA TYR A 51 6.02 5.48 -4.34
C TYR A 51 5.42 6.24 -5.53
N ARG A 52 5.04 7.50 -5.29
CA ARG A 52 4.65 8.44 -6.33
C ARG A 52 5.45 9.73 -6.15
N CYS A 53 6.19 10.15 -7.19
CA CYS A 53 6.83 11.45 -7.16
C CYS A 53 5.76 12.55 -7.15
N LYS A 54 6.14 13.75 -6.74
CA LYS A 54 5.22 14.88 -6.61
C LYS A 54 4.41 15.14 -7.87
N GLU A 55 5.10 15.13 -9.01
CA GLU A 55 4.47 15.38 -10.32
C GLU A 55 3.45 14.32 -10.68
N HIS A 56 3.83 13.05 -10.55
CA HIS A 56 2.91 11.94 -10.86
C HIS A 56 1.73 11.92 -9.89
N ASN A 57 1.96 12.20 -8.61
CA ASN A 57 0.90 12.28 -7.63
C ASN A 57 -0.14 13.35 -8.01
N ALA A 58 0.30 14.49 -8.49
CA ALA A 58 -0.61 15.53 -8.97
C ALA A 58 -1.38 15.11 -10.22
N GLU A 59 -0.71 14.42 -11.16
CA GLU A 59 -1.32 13.95 -12.40
C GLU A 59 -2.46 12.96 -12.15
N VAL A 60 -2.32 12.07 -11.15
CA VAL A 60 -3.35 11.08 -10.83
C VAL A 60 -4.38 11.58 -9.82
N GLY A 61 -4.35 12.87 -9.48
CA GLY A 61 -5.29 13.47 -8.56
C GLY A 61 -5.09 13.07 -7.10
N GLY A 62 -3.88 12.66 -6.73
CA GLY A 62 -3.55 12.33 -5.36
C GLY A 62 -3.53 13.57 -4.46
N ALA A 63 -3.73 13.34 -3.15
CA ALA A 63 -3.66 14.43 -2.18
C ALA A 63 -2.28 15.09 -2.19
N PRO A 64 -2.18 16.42 -2.06
CA PRO A 64 -0.88 17.11 -2.09
C PRO A 64 0.13 16.61 -1.06
N LYS A 65 -0.36 16.09 0.08
CA LYS A 65 0.46 15.52 1.14
C LYS A 65 0.28 14.00 1.22
N SER A 66 0.16 13.33 0.06
CA SER A 66 -0.03 11.89 0.00
C SER A 66 1.13 11.14 0.66
N GLN A 67 0.77 10.10 1.40
CA GLN A 67 1.77 9.18 1.99
C GLN A 67 2.54 8.41 0.92
N HIS A 68 1.97 8.23 -0.27
CA HIS A 68 2.69 7.65 -1.42
C HIS A 68 3.88 8.52 -1.83
N ALA A 69 3.74 9.84 -1.72
CA ALA A 69 4.80 10.77 -2.12
C ALA A 69 6.00 10.78 -1.16
N ILE A 70 5.83 10.26 0.05
CA ILE A 70 6.94 10.13 1.02
C ILE A 70 7.38 8.69 1.21
N GLY A 71 6.83 7.76 0.45
CA GLY A 71 7.26 6.35 0.47
C GLY A 71 6.78 5.54 1.65
N SER A 72 5.73 5.99 2.34
CA SER A 72 5.18 5.30 3.51
C SER A 72 3.87 4.57 3.22
N ALA A 73 3.43 4.50 1.97
CA ALA A 73 2.15 3.94 1.58
C ALA A 73 2.25 2.91 0.45
N ALA A 74 1.33 1.96 0.47
CA ALA A 74 1.12 1.03 -0.63
C ALA A 74 -0.37 0.78 -0.82
N ASP A 75 -0.78 0.68 -2.08
CA ASP A 75 -2.10 0.18 -2.48
C ASP A 75 -1.86 -1.21 -3.07
N PHE A 76 -2.61 -2.20 -2.62
CA PHE A 76 -2.33 -3.58 -2.99
C PHE A 76 -3.56 -4.48 -2.90
N VAL A 77 -3.42 -5.65 -3.52
CA VAL A 77 -4.35 -6.77 -3.36
C VAL A 77 -3.56 -8.02 -2.99
N VAL A 78 -4.22 -9.00 -2.37
CA VAL A 78 -3.65 -10.32 -2.09
C VAL A 78 -4.25 -11.30 -3.08
N LYS A 79 -3.39 -11.97 -3.85
CA LYS A 79 -3.84 -12.89 -4.90
C LYS A 79 -4.73 -14.00 -4.33
N GLY A 80 -5.93 -14.14 -4.90
CA GLY A 80 -6.87 -15.18 -4.49
C GLY A 80 -7.66 -14.88 -3.22
N VAL A 81 -7.51 -13.71 -2.62
CA VAL A 81 -8.25 -13.29 -1.43
C VAL A 81 -9.09 -12.08 -1.76
N LYS A 82 -10.36 -12.10 -1.36
CA LYS A 82 -11.25 -10.96 -1.60
C LYS A 82 -10.71 -9.72 -0.90
N THR A 83 -10.70 -8.60 -1.60
CA THR A 83 -10.13 -7.34 -1.11
C THR A 83 -10.79 -6.90 0.19
N LYS A 84 -12.11 -7.06 0.34
CA LYS A 84 -12.80 -6.71 1.59
C LYS A 84 -12.32 -7.56 2.77
N ASP A 85 -11.98 -8.81 2.53
CA ASP A 85 -11.51 -9.71 3.60
C ASP A 85 -10.10 -9.32 4.05
N VAL A 86 -9.25 -8.94 3.11
CA VAL A 86 -7.91 -8.40 3.42
C VAL A 86 -8.03 -7.12 4.24
N HIS A 87 -8.91 -6.22 3.83
CA HIS A 87 -9.16 -4.96 4.54
C HIS A 87 -9.61 -5.22 5.97
N GLN A 88 -10.57 -6.14 6.15
CA GLN A 88 -11.09 -6.48 7.48
C GLN A 88 -10.01 -7.08 8.38
N TYR A 89 -9.19 -7.98 7.84
CA TYR A 89 -8.06 -8.55 8.57
C TYR A 89 -7.09 -7.46 9.04
N ILE A 90 -6.74 -6.55 8.16
CA ILE A 90 -5.81 -5.47 8.47
C ILE A 90 -6.39 -4.52 9.52
N LEU A 91 -7.68 -4.18 9.41
CA LEU A 91 -8.36 -3.37 10.40
C LEU A 91 -8.31 -3.99 11.81
N GLN A 92 -8.48 -5.30 11.89
CA GLN A 92 -8.44 -6.02 13.17
C GLN A 92 -7.01 -6.16 13.69
N ARG A 93 -6.08 -6.54 12.82
CA ARG A 93 -4.70 -6.82 13.21
C ARG A 93 -3.95 -5.57 13.67
N TYR A 94 -4.25 -4.44 13.05
CA TYR A 94 -3.57 -3.17 13.30
C TYR A 94 -4.51 -2.10 13.84
N ASP A 95 -5.55 -2.50 14.56
CA ASP A 95 -6.61 -1.60 15.04
C ASP A 95 -6.08 -0.43 15.86
N ASP A 96 -5.13 -0.70 16.76
CA ASP A 96 -4.55 0.30 17.65
C ASP A 96 -3.31 1.00 17.10
N LYS A 97 -2.94 0.71 15.85
CA LYS A 97 -1.73 1.28 15.25
C LYS A 97 -2.00 2.63 14.60
N PRO A 98 -1.01 3.54 14.62
CA PRO A 98 -1.14 4.87 14.04
C PRO A 98 -0.98 4.85 12.52
N PHE A 99 -1.75 4.01 11.86
CA PHE A 99 -1.69 3.79 10.42
C PHE A 99 -2.90 4.37 9.71
N GLY A 100 -2.72 4.72 8.43
CA GLY A 100 -3.81 4.96 7.50
C GLY A 100 -4.22 3.64 6.86
N ILE A 101 -5.50 3.27 6.96
CA ILE A 101 -6.03 2.04 6.38
C ILE A 101 -7.31 2.37 5.64
N ALA A 102 -7.41 1.97 4.37
CA ALA A 102 -8.57 2.25 3.56
C ALA A 102 -8.82 1.15 2.55
N ILE A 103 -9.98 1.19 1.92
CA ILE A 103 -10.35 0.27 0.85
C ILE A 103 -10.98 1.02 -0.31
N LYS A 104 -10.64 0.58 -1.52
CA LYS A 104 -11.34 0.93 -2.75
C LYS A 104 -12.01 -0.32 -3.27
N HIS A 105 -13.35 -0.33 -3.26
CA HIS A 105 -14.13 -1.46 -3.76
C HIS A 105 -14.19 -1.46 -5.28
N ASN A 106 -14.22 -2.66 -5.86
CA ASN A 106 -14.65 -2.87 -7.21
C ASN A 106 -15.91 -3.77 -7.13
N PHE A 107 -17.08 -3.19 -7.38
CA PHE A 107 -18.33 -3.92 -7.20
C PHE A 107 -18.60 -4.97 -8.29
N ASN A 108 -17.80 -4.98 -9.35
CA ASN A 108 -17.88 -6.00 -10.40
C ASN A 108 -16.93 -7.17 -10.19
N ASP A 109 -15.90 -6.97 -9.34
CA ASP A 109 -14.90 -7.99 -9.07
C ASP A 109 -14.41 -7.89 -7.61
N PRO A 110 -14.81 -8.83 -6.75
CA PRO A 110 -14.43 -8.77 -5.32
C PRO A 110 -12.94 -8.97 -5.06
N TYR A 111 -12.19 -9.43 -6.06
CA TYR A 111 -10.74 -9.62 -5.95
C TYR A 111 -9.94 -8.43 -6.48
N ALA A 112 -10.62 -7.44 -7.06
CA ALA A 112 -10.01 -6.21 -7.56
C ALA A 112 -10.21 -5.05 -6.59
N GLY A 113 -10.06 -3.81 -7.06
CA GLY A 113 -9.93 -2.67 -6.17
C GLY A 113 -8.58 -2.72 -5.48
N PHE A 114 -8.49 -2.21 -4.27
CA PHE A 114 -7.25 -2.31 -3.49
C PHE A 114 -7.47 -1.98 -2.02
N VAL A 115 -6.53 -2.42 -1.19
CA VAL A 115 -6.38 -1.93 0.18
C VAL A 115 -5.25 -0.91 0.18
N HIS A 116 -5.48 0.21 0.85
CA HIS A 116 -4.45 1.22 1.11
C HIS A 116 -3.96 1.04 2.54
N LEU A 117 -2.64 1.03 2.71
CA LEU A 117 -2.01 0.98 4.02
C LEU A 117 -0.85 1.96 4.05
N ASP A 118 -0.80 2.82 5.07
CA ASP A 118 0.33 3.70 5.29
C ASP A 118 0.68 3.81 6.77
N THR A 119 1.91 4.24 7.03
CA THR A 119 2.47 4.34 8.37
C THR A 119 2.60 5.80 8.82
N ARG A 120 1.58 6.60 8.56
CA ARG A 120 1.59 8.07 8.73
C ARG A 120 1.82 8.60 10.14
N GLY A 121 1.72 7.76 11.15
CA GLY A 121 1.96 8.18 12.53
C GLY A 121 0.72 8.63 13.29
N LYS A 122 -0.47 8.53 12.70
CA LYS A 122 -1.74 8.71 13.40
C LYS A 122 -2.83 7.85 12.74
N LYS A 123 -3.78 7.43 13.54
CA LYS A 123 -4.86 6.56 13.07
C LYS A 123 -5.78 7.29 12.11
N ALA A 124 -5.97 6.73 10.92
CA ALA A 124 -6.91 7.22 9.92
C ALA A 124 -7.55 6.02 9.22
N ARG A 125 -8.87 6.08 9.05
CA ARG A 125 -9.65 4.99 8.46
C ARG A 125 -10.67 5.61 7.50
N TRP A 126 -10.70 5.12 6.26
CA TRP A 126 -11.66 5.62 5.28
C TRP A 126 -11.92 4.60 4.18
N THR A 127 -12.94 4.90 3.38
CA THR A 127 -13.28 4.16 2.16
C THR A 127 -13.22 5.14 0.99
N TYR A 128 -12.57 4.74 -0.09
CA TYR A 128 -12.55 5.56 -1.30
C TYR A 128 -13.91 5.51 -2.00
N ALA A 129 -14.29 6.64 -2.56
CA ALA A 129 -15.53 6.76 -3.33
C ALA A 129 -15.46 5.98 -4.66
#